data_71bedec69c60605d6d0a5c726ccb2302
#
_entry.id   71bedec69c60605d6d0a5c726ccb2302
#
_cell.length_a   1.000
_cell.length_b   1.000
_cell.length_c   1.000
_cell.angle_alpha   90.00
_cell.angle_beta   90.00
_cell.angle_gamma   90.00
#
_symmetry.space_group_name_H-M   'P 1'
#
loop_
_entity.id
_entity.type
_entity.pdbx_description
1 polymer ?
#
loop_
_entity_poly.entity_id
_entity_poly.type
_entity_poly.pdbx_seq_one_letter_code
_entity_poly.pdbx_strand_id
1 'polypeptide(L)'
;MKVYFLYTLLNFPKIIHRIFPFIFFISLFFTIIKYELNNELIIFWINGISKIKFINTILIFSLTIMIIQIFLGSYVSPLSQLKARNLIKNSNVDFFTNLINEGKFINAVQGLTIFIEKKESENFSNIFIDDSTKQYSRMIYAKNGVLVSEKGNNKFVLFDGKVINSDKNRVNTFKFDQIDFGLEAFGSNSIIKPKIQEINSVSLLGCLFKKFIINLKKCKNDDSTNEVKQELLKRFYKPIYIPLIALICCFLVLSGEFNNNYEKFKKLIFFIVLVLIIISETSLRYSTTSSIFLFLYFLIPFALFLIFYLFSYYKINHA
;
A
#
# COMPACT_ATOMS: atom_id res chain seq x y z
N MET A 1 12.18 11.35 -17.22
CA MET A 1 12.95 11.03 -15.99
C MET A 1 12.39 11.67 -14.72
N LYS A 2 12.07 12.97 -14.68
CA LYS A 2 11.54 13.66 -13.48
C LYS A 2 10.27 13.02 -12.90
N VAL A 3 9.33 12.57 -13.73
CA VAL A 3 8.05 11.97 -13.28
C VAL A 3 8.29 10.66 -12.53
N TYR A 4 9.15 9.79 -13.04
CA TYR A 4 9.48 8.51 -12.39
C TYR A 4 10.18 8.70 -11.05
N PHE A 5 11.15 9.63 -11.00
CA PHE A 5 11.84 9.96 -9.75
C PHE A 5 10.86 10.49 -8.70
N LEU A 6 10.00 11.44 -9.07
CA LEU A 6 9.00 12.00 -8.15
C LEU A 6 7.96 10.96 -7.71
N TYR A 7 7.55 10.07 -8.63
CA TYR A 7 6.67 8.94 -8.30
C TYR A 7 7.30 8.00 -7.26
N THR A 8 8.57 7.66 -7.43
CA THR A 8 9.30 6.80 -6.48
C THR A 8 9.42 7.47 -5.12
N LEU A 9 9.77 8.76 -5.09
CA LEU A 9 9.87 9.54 -3.86
C LEU A 9 8.52 9.61 -3.11
N LEU A 10 7.42 9.80 -3.82
CA LEU A 10 6.08 9.83 -3.23
C LEU A 10 5.59 8.47 -2.73
N ASN A 11 6.12 7.35 -3.23
CA ASN A 11 5.83 6.02 -2.69
C ASN A 11 6.71 5.64 -1.50
N PHE A 12 7.77 6.38 -1.22
CA PHE A 12 8.70 6.12 -0.14
C PHE A 12 8.04 6.03 1.26
N PRO A 13 7.11 6.94 1.66
CA PRO A 13 6.42 6.85 2.95
C PRO A 13 5.63 5.55 3.14
N LYS A 14 5.05 5.00 2.08
CA LYS A 14 4.36 3.70 2.11
C LYS A 14 5.32 2.57 2.42
N ILE A 15 6.50 2.58 1.78
CA ILE A 15 7.53 1.55 1.95
C ILE A 15 8.08 1.61 3.38
N ILE A 16 8.42 2.81 3.86
CA ILE A 16 8.88 3.01 5.25
C ILE A 16 7.84 2.48 6.23
N HIS A 17 6.59 2.93 6.12
CA HIS A 17 5.52 2.48 7.02
C HIS A 17 5.42 0.95 7.10
N ARG A 18 5.64 0.24 5.99
CA ARG A 18 5.56 -1.22 5.94
C ARG A 18 6.74 -1.91 6.61
N ILE A 19 7.96 -1.40 6.40
CA ILE A 19 9.21 -2.03 6.85
C ILE A 19 9.60 -1.57 8.27
N PHE A 20 9.05 -0.47 8.74
CA PHE A 20 9.45 0.20 9.96
C PHE A 20 9.47 -0.69 11.23
N PRO A 21 8.47 -1.56 11.50
CA PRO A 21 8.51 -2.44 12.67
C PRO A 21 9.72 -3.38 12.63
N PHE A 22 10.13 -3.83 11.44
CA PHE A 22 11.27 -4.70 11.27
C PHE A 22 12.60 -3.94 11.47
N ILE A 23 12.71 -2.71 10.96
CA ILE A 23 13.87 -1.84 11.18
C ILE A 23 14.02 -1.52 12.67
N PHE A 24 12.91 -1.18 13.33
CA PHE A 24 12.89 -0.92 14.77
C PHE A 24 13.37 -2.13 15.57
N PHE A 25 12.86 -3.32 15.26
CA PHE A 25 13.29 -4.58 15.88
C PHE A 25 14.81 -4.78 15.76
N ILE A 26 15.32 -4.74 14.52
CA ILE A 26 16.75 -4.97 14.28
C ILE A 26 17.60 -3.94 15.02
N SER A 27 17.25 -2.67 14.93
CA SER A 27 17.98 -1.59 15.59
C SER A 27 18.01 -1.79 17.10
N LEU A 28 16.86 -2.03 17.73
CA LEU A 28 16.77 -2.23 19.18
C LEU A 28 17.52 -3.49 19.63
N PHE A 29 17.33 -4.60 18.92
CA PHE A 29 17.96 -5.88 19.23
C PHE A 29 19.51 -5.77 19.22
N PHE A 30 20.07 -5.21 18.15
CA PHE A 30 21.52 -5.05 18.06
C PHE A 30 22.05 -4.00 19.03
N THR A 31 21.30 -2.94 19.34
CA THR A 31 21.71 -1.93 20.33
C THR A 31 21.81 -2.56 21.72
N ILE A 32 20.83 -3.36 22.13
CA ILE A 32 20.86 -4.04 23.44
C ILE A 32 22.05 -4.99 23.52
N ILE A 33 22.27 -5.81 22.48
CA ILE A 33 23.41 -6.75 22.42
C ILE A 33 24.74 -5.99 22.50
N LYS A 34 24.88 -4.89 21.75
CA LYS A 34 26.11 -4.07 21.79
C LYS A 34 26.36 -3.52 23.20
N TYR A 35 25.36 -2.99 23.87
CA TYR A 35 25.48 -2.49 25.23
C TYR A 35 25.89 -3.56 26.22
N GLU A 36 25.43 -4.79 26.01
CA GLU A 36 25.78 -5.93 26.85
C GLU A 36 27.22 -6.40 26.60
N LEU A 37 27.60 -6.61 25.34
CA LEU A 37 28.95 -7.05 24.95
C LEU A 37 30.03 -6.04 25.38
N ASN A 38 29.74 -4.74 25.38
CA ASN A 38 30.64 -3.69 25.81
C ASN A 38 30.59 -3.45 27.34
N ASN A 39 29.83 -4.21 28.10
CA ASN A 39 29.57 -3.99 29.53
C ASN A 39 28.98 -2.61 29.87
N GLU A 40 28.38 -1.91 28.90
CA GLU A 40 27.78 -0.60 29.11
C GLU A 40 26.54 -0.66 29.99
N LEU A 41 25.79 -1.78 30.01
CA LEU A 41 24.65 -1.98 30.88
C LEU A 41 25.02 -1.95 32.36
N ILE A 42 26.22 -2.40 32.72
CA ILE A 42 26.71 -2.39 34.10
C ILE A 42 26.84 -0.95 34.62
N ILE A 43 27.21 -0.01 33.76
CA ILE A 43 27.31 1.41 34.13
C ILE A 43 25.97 1.96 34.61
N PHE A 44 24.84 1.55 33.95
CA PHE A 44 23.51 1.96 34.38
C PHE A 44 23.16 1.40 35.77
N TRP A 45 23.54 0.14 36.05
CA TRP A 45 23.24 -0.51 37.32
C TRP A 45 24.04 0.07 38.47
N ILE A 46 25.31 0.38 38.24
CA ILE A 46 26.19 1.02 39.23
C ILE A 46 25.70 2.44 39.56
N ASN A 47 25.15 3.16 38.59
CA ASN A 47 24.56 4.47 38.79
C ASN A 47 23.14 4.43 39.43
N GLY A 48 22.69 3.26 39.92
CA GLY A 48 21.40 3.12 40.65
C GLY A 48 20.16 3.06 39.75
N ILE A 49 20.33 2.90 38.42
CA ILE A 49 19.21 2.70 37.52
C ILE A 49 18.77 1.23 37.62
N SER A 50 17.55 0.98 38.14
CA SER A 50 17.02 -0.38 38.18
C SER A 50 16.69 -0.91 36.76
N LYS A 51 16.80 -2.23 36.56
CA LYS A 51 16.45 -2.89 35.30
C LYS A 51 15.02 -2.57 34.86
N ILE A 52 14.07 -2.44 35.79
CA ILE A 52 12.67 -2.04 35.53
C ILE A 52 12.61 -0.61 34.94
N LYS A 53 13.35 0.35 35.52
CA LYS A 53 13.38 1.72 35.00
C LYS A 53 13.94 1.75 33.56
N PHE A 54 14.96 0.97 33.29
CA PHE A 54 15.53 0.85 31.95
C PHE A 54 14.50 0.28 30.95
N ILE A 55 13.83 -0.82 31.28
CA ILE A 55 12.77 -1.40 30.46
C ILE A 55 11.63 -0.39 30.22
N ASN A 56 11.17 0.30 31.25
CA ASN A 56 10.10 1.30 31.13
C ASN A 56 10.51 2.46 30.21
N THR A 57 11.77 2.89 30.24
CA THR A 57 12.29 3.93 29.34
C THR A 57 12.23 3.47 27.88
N ILE A 58 12.63 2.22 27.60
CA ILE A 58 12.51 1.65 26.26
C ILE A 58 11.04 1.52 25.82
N LEU A 59 10.15 1.13 26.73
CA LEU A 59 8.73 1.06 26.44
C LEU A 59 8.13 2.42 26.11
N ILE A 60 8.45 3.47 26.87
CA ILE A 60 8.00 4.85 26.57
C ILE A 60 8.51 5.28 25.19
N PHE A 61 9.79 5.01 24.89
CA PHE A 61 10.33 5.29 23.57
C PHE A 61 9.61 4.51 22.46
N SER A 62 9.30 3.23 22.68
CA SER A 62 8.55 2.42 21.72
C SER A 62 7.10 2.91 21.52
N LEU A 63 6.48 3.48 22.54
CA LEU A 63 5.16 4.11 22.44
C LEU A 63 5.22 5.38 21.58
N THR A 64 6.26 6.21 21.72
CA THR A 64 6.43 7.39 20.84
C THR A 64 6.62 6.98 19.39
N ILE A 65 7.39 5.92 19.14
CA ILE A 65 7.57 5.34 17.81
C ILE A 65 6.25 4.77 17.26
N MET A 66 5.44 4.12 18.09
CA MET A 66 4.10 3.64 17.71
C MET A 66 3.21 4.79 17.23
N ILE A 67 3.20 5.92 17.93
CA ILE A 67 2.42 7.11 17.55
C ILE A 67 2.90 7.66 16.21
N ILE A 68 4.21 7.78 16.00
CA ILE A 68 4.79 8.20 14.72
C ILE A 68 4.36 7.24 13.59
N GLN A 69 4.39 5.95 13.85
CA GLN A 69 3.96 4.92 12.89
C GLN A 69 2.47 5.04 12.52
N ILE A 70 1.60 5.31 13.50
CA ILE A 70 0.18 5.57 13.25
C ILE A 70 0.01 6.82 12.38
N PHE A 71 0.72 7.90 12.68
CA PHE A 71 0.67 9.14 11.90
C PHE A 71 1.14 8.92 10.46
N LEU A 72 2.24 8.22 10.26
CA LEU A 72 2.76 7.84 8.93
C LEU A 72 1.73 7.03 8.13
N GLY A 73 1.12 6.02 8.75
CA GLY A 73 0.16 5.12 8.09
C GLY A 73 -1.20 5.76 7.82
N SER A 74 -1.68 6.62 8.73
CA SER A 74 -3.03 7.20 8.64
C SER A 74 -3.12 8.45 7.79
N TYR A 75 -2.04 9.25 7.72
CA TYR A 75 -2.03 10.55 7.07
C TYR A 75 -1.02 10.65 5.93
N VAL A 76 0.28 10.44 6.21
CA VAL A 76 1.35 10.70 5.24
C VAL A 76 1.29 9.72 4.07
N SER A 77 1.20 8.43 4.35
CA SER A 77 1.22 7.38 3.32
C SER A 77 0.05 7.46 2.33
N PRO A 78 -1.23 7.63 2.76
CA PRO A 78 -2.34 7.76 1.82
C PRO A 78 -2.24 8.99 0.92
N LEU A 79 -1.87 10.16 1.50
CA LEU A 79 -1.73 11.41 0.73
C LEU A 79 -0.62 11.32 -0.31
N SER A 80 0.52 10.75 0.07
CA SER A 80 1.66 10.57 -0.85
C SER A 80 1.30 9.64 -2.00
N GLN A 81 0.62 8.53 -1.72
CA GLN A 81 0.18 7.58 -2.75
C GLN A 81 -0.85 8.20 -3.70
N LEU A 82 -1.80 8.98 -3.17
CA LEU A 82 -2.78 9.69 -4.00
C LEU A 82 -2.09 10.69 -4.95
N LYS A 83 -1.11 11.46 -4.44
CA LYS A 83 -0.30 12.38 -5.27
C LYS A 83 0.51 11.61 -6.32
N ALA A 84 1.14 10.49 -5.94
CA ALA A 84 1.88 9.63 -6.87
C ALA A 84 0.99 9.12 -8.01
N ARG A 85 -0.23 8.68 -7.69
CA ARG A 85 -1.22 8.25 -8.69
C ARG A 85 -1.63 9.39 -9.63
N ASN A 86 -1.89 10.58 -9.09
CA ASN A 86 -2.26 11.74 -9.89
C ASN A 86 -1.13 12.15 -10.85
N LEU A 87 0.13 12.04 -10.43
CA LEU A 87 1.28 12.27 -11.32
C LEU A 87 1.30 11.29 -12.51
N ILE A 88 1.08 10.00 -12.27
CA ILE A 88 1.01 9.03 -13.37
C ILE A 88 -0.20 9.32 -14.26
N LYS A 89 -1.35 9.64 -13.65
CA LYS A 89 -2.54 9.98 -14.43
C LYS A 89 -2.29 11.16 -15.37
N ASN A 90 -1.63 12.20 -14.89
CA ASN A 90 -1.34 13.38 -15.68
C ASN A 90 -0.22 13.15 -16.73
N SER A 91 0.70 12.21 -16.47
CA SER A 91 1.79 11.87 -17.39
C SER A 91 1.42 10.77 -18.40
N ASN A 92 0.27 10.12 -18.27
CA ASN A 92 -0.19 9.09 -19.21
C ASN A 92 -0.52 9.64 -20.60
N VAL A 93 -0.68 10.95 -20.76
CA VAL A 93 -0.78 11.59 -22.09
C VAL A 93 0.45 11.25 -22.93
N ASP A 94 1.64 11.46 -22.35
CA ASP A 94 2.91 11.17 -23.01
C ASP A 94 3.16 9.65 -23.16
N PHE A 95 2.62 8.86 -22.22
CA PHE A 95 2.78 7.41 -22.22
C PHE A 95 2.01 6.75 -23.36
N PHE A 96 0.77 7.18 -23.63
CA PHE A 96 -0.05 6.62 -24.69
C PHE A 96 0.55 6.91 -26.07
N THR A 97 1.02 8.14 -26.29
CA THR A 97 1.73 8.54 -27.51
C THR A 97 3.02 7.77 -27.72
N ASN A 98 3.73 7.42 -26.65
CA ASN A 98 4.97 6.65 -26.73
C ASN A 98 4.74 5.14 -26.92
N LEU A 99 3.58 4.61 -26.53
CA LEU A 99 3.20 3.21 -26.78
C LEU A 99 2.86 2.95 -28.26
N ILE A 100 2.40 3.97 -28.97
CA ILE A 100 2.02 3.85 -30.36
C ILE A 100 3.28 3.73 -31.23
N ASN A 101 3.55 2.49 -31.64
CA ASN A 101 4.58 2.17 -32.62
C ASN A 101 3.96 2.01 -33.99
N GLU A 102 4.61 2.60 -35.01
CA GLU A 102 4.21 2.49 -36.42
C GLU A 102 4.19 1.05 -36.89
N GLY A 103 3.20 0.69 -37.68
CA GLY A 103 3.08 -0.59 -38.35
C GLY A 103 2.83 -1.78 -37.40
N LYS A 104 2.47 -1.56 -36.13
CA LYS A 104 2.24 -2.66 -35.19
C LYS A 104 0.85 -2.56 -34.53
N PHE A 105 0.26 -3.74 -34.34
CA PHE A 105 -0.95 -3.86 -33.50
C PHE A 105 -0.57 -3.74 -32.04
N ILE A 106 -1.25 -2.87 -31.33
CA ILE A 106 -1.03 -2.57 -29.91
C ILE A 106 -2.30 -2.90 -29.16
N ASN A 107 -2.22 -3.86 -28.24
CA ASN A 107 -3.28 -4.13 -27.27
C ASN A 107 -3.12 -3.14 -26.10
N ALA A 108 -3.70 -1.95 -26.24
CA ALA A 108 -3.57 -0.89 -25.24
C ALA A 108 -4.20 -1.26 -23.89
N VAL A 109 -5.35 -1.94 -23.94
CA VAL A 109 -6.09 -2.47 -22.79
C VAL A 109 -6.84 -3.73 -23.24
N GLN A 110 -7.23 -4.57 -22.29
CA GLN A 110 -8.02 -5.76 -22.59
C GLN A 110 -9.30 -5.40 -23.37
N GLY A 111 -9.39 -5.89 -24.62
CA GLY A 111 -10.50 -5.60 -25.51
C GLY A 111 -10.37 -4.34 -26.37
N LEU A 112 -9.20 -3.63 -26.35
CA LEU A 112 -8.91 -2.52 -27.24
C LEU A 112 -7.62 -2.77 -28.00
N THR A 113 -7.73 -2.97 -29.31
CA THR A 113 -6.59 -3.11 -30.22
C THR A 113 -6.51 -1.88 -31.12
N ILE A 114 -5.34 -1.27 -31.20
CA ILE A 114 -5.08 -0.10 -32.05
C ILE A 114 -3.94 -0.46 -33.01
N PHE A 115 -4.11 -0.08 -34.27
CA PHE A 115 -3.07 -0.12 -35.28
C PHE A 115 -2.96 1.22 -35.98
N ILE A 116 -1.75 1.71 -36.16
CA ILE A 116 -1.44 2.96 -36.86
C ILE A 116 -0.32 2.69 -37.85
N GLU A 117 -0.54 3.04 -39.09
CA GLU A 117 0.47 2.80 -40.14
C GLU A 117 1.62 3.80 -40.04
N LYS A 118 1.32 5.10 -39.93
CA LYS A 118 2.34 6.17 -39.83
C LYS A 118 1.99 7.15 -38.71
N LYS A 119 3.04 7.67 -38.07
CA LYS A 119 2.97 8.62 -36.99
C LYS A 119 3.89 9.81 -37.22
N GLU A 120 3.34 10.99 -37.40
CA GLU A 120 4.06 12.26 -37.55
C GLU A 120 3.71 13.20 -36.40
N SER A 121 4.53 13.19 -35.35
CA SER A 121 4.29 13.93 -34.09
C SER A 121 2.93 13.60 -33.45
N GLU A 122 1.92 14.47 -33.56
CA GLU A 122 0.56 14.28 -33.05
C GLU A 122 -0.44 13.84 -34.12
N ASN A 123 -0.02 13.76 -35.40
CA ASN A 123 -0.82 13.32 -36.51
C ASN A 123 -0.59 11.85 -36.80
N PHE A 124 -1.65 11.14 -37.07
CA PHE A 124 -1.66 9.71 -37.33
C PHE A 124 -2.37 9.43 -38.64
N SER A 125 -1.83 8.50 -39.43
CA SER A 125 -2.42 8.11 -40.72
C SER A 125 -2.75 6.62 -40.75
N ASN A 126 -3.86 6.28 -41.41
CA ASN A 126 -4.38 4.92 -41.57
C ASN A 126 -4.55 4.20 -40.22
N ILE A 127 -5.51 4.67 -39.48
CA ILE A 127 -5.81 4.24 -38.11
C ILE A 127 -6.87 3.14 -38.14
N PHE A 128 -6.60 2.05 -37.44
CA PHE A 128 -7.57 1.01 -37.15
C PHE A 128 -7.71 0.87 -35.61
N ILE A 129 -8.95 0.89 -35.14
CA ILE A 129 -9.27 0.70 -33.71
C ILE A 129 -10.36 -0.39 -33.62
N ASP A 130 -10.07 -1.44 -32.86
CA ASP A 130 -11.04 -2.48 -32.48
C ASP A 130 -11.37 -2.37 -30.99
N ASP A 131 -12.62 -2.04 -30.69
CA ASP A 131 -13.19 -1.98 -29.35
C ASP A 131 -14.14 -3.14 -29.13
N SER A 132 -13.64 -4.19 -28.51
CA SER A 132 -14.39 -5.40 -28.10
C SER A 132 -14.65 -5.46 -26.59
N THR A 133 -14.55 -4.32 -25.89
CA THR A 133 -14.78 -4.25 -24.42
C THR A 133 -16.25 -4.39 -24.02
N LYS A 134 -17.16 -4.14 -24.94
CA LYS A 134 -18.62 -4.27 -24.74
C LYS A 134 -19.14 -5.58 -25.31
N GLN A 135 -20.41 -5.90 -25.10
CA GLN A 135 -21.05 -7.08 -25.66
C GLN A 135 -21.11 -7.09 -27.20
N TYR A 136 -20.78 -5.98 -27.86
CA TYR A 136 -20.67 -5.81 -29.30
C TYR A 136 -19.28 -5.31 -29.67
N SER A 137 -18.73 -5.79 -30.79
CA SER A 137 -17.47 -5.33 -31.33
C SER A 137 -17.69 -4.08 -32.19
N ARG A 138 -16.85 -3.07 -31.97
CA ARG A 138 -16.86 -1.82 -32.74
C ARG A 138 -15.50 -1.60 -33.39
N MET A 139 -15.44 -1.71 -34.70
CA MET A 139 -14.25 -1.46 -35.47
C MET A 139 -14.32 -0.08 -36.14
N ILE A 140 -13.28 0.71 -36.02
CA ILE A 140 -13.17 2.05 -36.60
C ILE A 140 -11.95 2.09 -37.53
N TYR A 141 -12.15 2.50 -38.75
CA TYR A 141 -11.13 2.79 -39.74
C TYR A 141 -11.15 4.29 -40.04
N ALA A 142 -10.01 4.97 -39.94
CA ALA A 142 -9.89 6.35 -40.31
C ALA A 142 -8.63 6.60 -41.13
N LYS A 143 -8.71 7.50 -42.10
CA LYS A 143 -7.52 7.88 -42.90
C LYS A 143 -6.56 8.71 -42.10
N ASN A 144 -7.07 9.66 -41.34
CA ASN A 144 -6.28 10.57 -40.54
C ASN A 144 -6.85 10.69 -39.11
N GLY A 145 -6.00 11.03 -38.16
CA GLY A 145 -6.42 11.31 -36.80
C GLY A 145 -5.41 12.14 -36.04
N VAL A 146 -5.91 12.86 -35.05
CA VAL A 146 -5.10 13.70 -34.17
C VAL A 146 -5.42 13.35 -32.73
N LEU A 147 -4.39 13.26 -31.90
CA LEU A 147 -4.59 13.10 -30.45
C LEU A 147 -4.73 14.46 -29.80
N VAL A 148 -5.89 14.73 -29.25
CA VAL A 148 -6.19 15.98 -28.55
C VAL A 148 -6.32 15.72 -27.06
N SER A 149 -5.59 16.50 -26.25
CA SER A 149 -5.67 16.46 -24.79
C SER A 149 -6.39 17.71 -24.27
N GLU A 150 -7.65 17.55 -23.87
CA GLU A 150 -8.44 18.62 -23.26
C GLU A 150 -8.66 18.34 -21.77
N LYS A 151 -8.21 19.24 -20.89
CA LYS A 151 -8.44 19.18 -19.42
C LYS A 151 -8.06 17.84 -18.78
N GLY A 152 -7.01 17.17 -19.30
CA GLY A 152 -6.56 15.86 -18.80
C GLY A 152 -7.31 14.66 -19.34
N ASN A 153 -8.22 14.86 -20.29
CA ASN A 153 -8.91 13.81 -21.02
C ASN A 153 -8.33 13.72 -22.43
N ASN A 154 -7.93 12.52 -22.82
CA ASN A 154 -7.36 12.26 -24.14
C ASN A 154 -8.43 11.69 -25.04
N LYS A 155 -8.57 12.28 -26.22
CA LYS A 155 -9.45 11.79 -27.28
C LYS A 155 -8.68 11.73 -28.60
N PHE A 156 -8.97 10.69 -29.39
CA PHE A 156 -8.63 10.66 -30.79
C PHE A 156 -9.73 11.36 -31.58
N VAL A 157 -9.39 12.40 -32.27
CA VAL A 157 -10.23 13.02 -33.31
C VAL A 157 -9.86 12.37 -34.63
N LEU A 158 -10.74 11.53 -35.15
CA LEU A 158 -10.55 10.75 -36.35
C LEU A 158 -11.28 11.38 -37.52
N PHE A 159 -10.66 11.40 -38.68
CA PHE A 159 -11.19 12.01 -39.89
C PHE A 159 -11.27 11.00 -41.04
N ASP A 160 -12.25 11.18 -41.91
CA ASP A 160 -12.47 10.42 -43.14
C ASP A 160 -12.46 8.91 -42.91
N GLY A 161 -13.51 8.38 -42.33
CA GLY A 161 -13.52 6.99 -41.92
C GLY A 161 -14.85 6.26 -42.00
N LYS A 162 -14.83 5.02 -41.50
CA LYS A 162 -16.00 4.17 -41.32
C LYS A 162 -16.00 3.47 -39.96
N VAL A 163 -17.16 3.33 -39.38
CA VAL A 163 -17.41 2.55 -38.16
C VAL A 163 -18.20 1.31 -38.56
N ILE A 164 -17.74 0.17 -38.14
CA ILE A 164 -18.43 -1.12 -38.27
C ILE A 164 -18.80 -1.59 -36.88
N ASN A 165 -20.09 -1.61 -36.58
CA ASN A 165 -20.63 -2.17 -35.34
C ASN A 165 -21.15 -3.58 -35.64
N SER A 166 -20.56 -4.58 -34.98
CA SER A 166 -20.98 -5.98 -35.10
C SER A 166 -21.68 -6.40 -33.80
N ASP A 167 -22.95 -6.68 -33.88
CA ASP A 167 -23.74 -7.35 -32.85
C ASP A 167 -24.00 -8.78 -33.27
N LYS A 168 -24.45 -9.66 -32.34
CA LYS A 168 -24.65 -11.11 -32.57
C LYS A 168 -25.38 -11.45 -33.87
N ASN A 169 -26.29 -10.58 -34.34
CA ASN A 169 -27.19 -10.86 -35.49
C ASN A 169 -27.12 -9.76 -36.57
N ARG A 170 -26.39 -8.66 -36.41
CA ARG A 170 -26.41 -7.55 -37.38
C ARG A 170 -25.07 -6.87 -37.44
N VAL A 171 -24.65 -6.54 -38.67
CA VAL A 171 -23.46 -5.71 -38.92
C VAL A 171 -23.92 -4.42 -39.55
N ASN A 172 -23.66 -3.30 -38.89
CA ASN A 172 -24.01 -1.98 -39.37
C ASN A 172 -22.72 -1.21 -39.67
N THR A 173 -22.67 -0.60 -40.85
CA THR A 173 -21.52 0.21 -41.26
C THR A 173 -21.96 1.65 -41.47
N PHE A 174 -21.26 2.61 -40.86
CA PHE A 174 -21.50 4.05 -40.98
C PHE A 174 -20.22 4.73 -41.49
N LYS A 175 -20.33 5.64 -42.45
CA LYS A 175 -19.24 6.54 -42.83
C LYS A 175 -19.32 7.81 -41.99
N PHE A 176 -18.18 8.43 -41.71
CA PHE A 176 -18.10 9.67 -40.98
C PHE A 176 -17.01 10.57 -41.57
N ASP A 177 -17.23 11.87 -41.51
CA ASP A 177 -16.20 12.88 -41.85
C ASP A 177 -15.30 13.14 -40.64
N GLN A 178 -15.89 13.22 -39.44
CA GLN A 178 -15.19 13.34 -38.17
C GLN A 178 -15.88 12.56 -37.05
N ILE A 179 -15.10 11.92 -36.20
CA ILE A 179 -15.59 11.26 -34.97
C ILE A 179 -14.61 11.41 -33.84
N ASP A 180 -15.11 11.71 -32.64
CA ASP A 180 -14.31 11.74 -31.42
C ASP A 180 -14.33 10.36 -30.76
N PHE A 181 -13.16 9.75 -30.63
CA PHE A 181 -12.97 8.50 -29.91
C PHE A 181 -12.30 8.76 -28.58
N GLY A 182 -13.07 8.73 -27.49
CA GLY A 182 -12.60 8.97 -26.13
C GLY A 182 -11.76 7.81 -25.61
N LEU A 183 -10.53 8.08 -25.22
CA LEU A 183 -9.62 7.10 -24.60
C LEU A 183 -9.88 6.92 -23.11
N GLU A 184 -10.78 7.72 -22.51
CA GLU A 184 -11.09 7.66 -21.07
C GLU A 184 -11.67 6.32 -20.64
N ALA A 185 -12.50 5.70 -21.50
CA ALA A 185 -13.10 4.39 -21.22
C ALA A 185 -12.05 3.27 -21.16
N PHE A 186 -10.88 3.48 -21.76
CA PHE A 186 -9.81 2.52 -21.91
C PHE A 186 -8.61 2.82 -21.00
N GLY A 187 -8.54 4.01 -20.40
CA GLY A 187 -7.65 4.25 -19.26
C GLY A 187 -7.96 3.22 -18.18
N SER A 188 -6.96 2.47 -17.74
CA SER A 188 -7.19 1.42 -16.75
C SER A 188 -8.05 1.99 -15.61
N ASN A 189 -9.22 1.40 -15.36
CA ASN A 189 -10.13 1.82 -14.27
C ASN A 189 -9.40 1.89 -12.92
N SER A 190 -8.25 1.22 -12.80
CA SER A 190 -7.35 1.27 -11.68
C SER A 190 -6.62 2.62 -11.52
N ILE A 191 -6.43 3.40 -12.61
CA ILE A 191 -5.77 4.71 -12.56
C ILE A 191 -6.80 5.79 -12.20
N ILE A 192 -8.05 5.65 -12.64
CA ILE A 192 -9.10 6.66 -12.42
C ILE A 192 -9.67 6.58 -10.99
N LYS A 193 -9.81 5.37 -10.42
CA LYS A 193 -10.39 5.19 -9.08
C LYS A 193 -9.29 4.98 -8.04
N PRO A 194 -9.26 5.76 -6.95
CA PRO A 194 -8.27 5.56 -5.89
C PRO A 194 -8.43 4.17 -5.26
N LYS A 195 -7.32 3.51 -4.96
CA LYS A 195 -7.31 2.27 -4.18
C LYS A 195 -7.67 2.59 -2.73
N ILE A 196 -8.21 1.62 -1.98
CA ILE A 196 -8.57 1.79 -0.57
C ILE A 196 -7.38 2.32 0.25
N GLN A 197 -6.16 1.89 -0.07
CA GLN A 197 -4.92 2.32 0.58
C GLN A 197 -4.57 3.80 0.37
N GLU A 198 -5.13 4.44 -0.64
CA GLU A 198 -4.88 5.85 -1.01
C GLU A 198 -5.95 6.79 -0.46
N ILE A 199 -7.02 6.23 0.10
CA ILE A 199 -8.13 6.99 0.67
C ILE A 199 -7.71 7.46 2.07
N ASN A 200 -8.05 8.71 2.39
CA ASN A 200 -7.78 9.28 3.70
C ASN A 200 -8.49 8.48 4.82
N SER A 201 -7.86 8.31 5.97
CA SER A 201 -8.39 7.53 7.09
C SER A 201 -9.73 8.06 7.62
N VAL A 202 -9.94 9.38 7.61
CA VAL A 202 -11.21 9.99 7.99
C VAL A 202 -12.35 9.56 7.06
N SER A 203 -12.09 9.50 5.76
CA SER A 203 -13.07 9.04 4.77
C SER A 203 -13.37 7.55 4.90
N LEU A 204 -12.36 6.72 5.26
CA LEU A 204 -12.55 5.30 5.52
C LEU A 204 -13.38 5.06 6.80
N LEU A 205 -13.14 5.84 7.85
CA LEU A 205 -13.96 5.79 9.08
C LEU A 205 -15.40 6.20 8.78
N GLY A 206 -15.62 7.27 8.00
CA GLY A 206 -16.95 7.68 7.57
C GLY A 206 -17.70 6.60 6.79
N CYS A 207 -16.98 5.79 6.02
CA CYS A 207 -17.51 4.64 5.29
C CYS A 207 -18.08 3.56 6.24
N LEU A 208 -17.38 3.26 7.35
CA LEU A 208 -17.84 2.27 8.35
C LEU A 208 -19.04 2.76 9.16
N PHE A 209 -19.05 4.02 9.55
CA PHE A 209 -20.10 4.57 10.42
C PHE A 209 -21.37 5.00 9.68
N LYS A 210 -21.46 4.83 8.35
CA LYS A 210 -22.62 5.22 7.49
C LYS A 210 -23.12 6.67 7.70
N LYS A 211 -22.47 7.45 8.52
CA LYS A 211 -22.93 8.76 9.01
C LYS A 211 -22.37 9.96 8.26
N PHE A 212 -21.32 9.77 7.46
CA PHE A 212 -20.70 10.89 6.73
C PHE A 212 -20.99 10.75 5.23
N ILE A 213 -21.69 11.74 4.72
CA ILE A 213 -22.09 11.98 3.34
C ILE A 213 -20.83 12.20 2.49
N ILE A 214 -20.15 11.15 2.14
CA ILE A 214 -19.19 11.17 1.04
C ILE A 214 -19.60 10.03 0.10
N ASN A 215 -20.05 10.42 -1.10
CA ASN A 215 -20.48 9.55 -2.19
C ASN A 215 -19.34 8.64 -2.70
N LEU A 216 -18.78 7.82 -1.83
CA LEU A 216 -17.91 6.73 -2.22
C LEU A 216 -18.79 5.56 -2.63
N LYS A 217 -19.09 5.45 -3.94
CA LYS A 217 -19.79 4.29 -4.54
C LYS A 217 -19.21 2.92 -4.11
N LYS A 218 -17.99 2.92 -3.57
CA LYS A 218 -17.26 1.72 -3.09
C LYS A 218 -17.70 1.20 -1.72
N CYS A 219 -18.44 1.96 -0.90
CA CYS A 219 -18.88 1.51 0.42
C CYS A 219 -20.18 0.68 0.40
N LYS A 220 -20.68 0.29 -0.77
CA LYS A 220 -21.98 -0.38 -0.92
C LYS A 220 -21.94 -1.91 -0.86
N ASN A 221 -20.79 -2.55 -1.08
CA ASN A 221 -20.65 -4.00 -1.13
C ASN A 221 -19.98 -4.52 0.14
N ASP A 222 -20.42 -5.66 0.67
CA ASP A 222 -19.85 -6.27 1.89
C ASP A 222 -18.37 -6.58 1.78
N ASP A 223 -17.88 -7.04 0.63
CA ASP A 223 -16.45 -7.26 0.38
C ASP A 223 -15.63 -5.98 0.54
N SER A 224 -16.16 -4.84 0.07
CA SER A 224 -15.48 -3.55 0.21
C SER A 224 -15.44 -3.05 1.65
N THR A 225 -16.41 -3.40 2.47
CA THR A 225 -16.40 -3.05 3.92
C THR A 225 -15.35 -3.83 4.69
N ASN A 226 -15.10 -5.09 4.35
CA ASN A 226 -14.06 -5.91 4.94
C ASN A 226 -12.65 -5.39 4.59
N GLU A 227 -12.42 -5.00 3.35
CA GLU A 227 -11.18 -4.37 2.93
C GLU A 227 -10.93 -3.03 3.64
N VAL A 228 -11.98 -2.22 3.85
CA VAL A 228 -11.88 -0.96 4.60
C VAL A 228 -11.53 -1.21 6.07
N LYS A 229 -12.18 -2.18 6.73
CA LYS A 229 -11.84 -2.59 8.10
C LYS A 229 -10.40 -3.04 8.21
N GLN A 230 -9.95 -3.91 7.29
CA GLN A 230 -8.58 -4.42 7.25
C GLN A 230 -7.55 -3.29 7.11
N GLU A 231 -7.80 -2.32 6.21
CA GLU A 231 -6.89 -1.19 6.02
C GLU A 231 -6.84 -0.28 7.26
N LEU A 232 -7.96 -0.06 7.95
CA LEU A 232 -8.00 0.70 9.20
C LEU A 232 -7.25 -0.02 10.33
N LEU A 233 -7.46 -1.34 10.49
CA LEU A 233 -6.71 -2.14 11.45
C LEU A 233 -5.21 -2.07 11.19
N LYS A 234 -4.80 -2.12 9.92
CA LYS A 234 -3.41 -1.99 9.53
C LYS A 234 -2.80 -0.63 9.90
N ARG A 235 -3.56 0.46 9.80
CA ARG A 235 -3.09 1.82 10.09
C ARG A 235 -3.02 2.12 11.58
N PHE A 236 -4.04 1.71 12.34
CA PHE A 236 -4.21 2.11 13.74
C PHE A 236 -3.83 1.02 14.72
N TYR A 237 -4.11 -0.23 14.42
CA TYR A 237 -3.95 -1.31 15.37
C TYR A 237 -2.62 -2.06 15.23
N LYS A 238 -2.18 -2.35 14.01
CA LYS A 238 -0.91 -3.05 13.76
C LYS A 238 0.30 -2.41 14.47
N PRO A 239 0.43 -1.07 14.59
CA PRO A 239 1.54 -0.45 15.31
C PRO A 239 1.65 -0.83 16.79
N ILE A 240 0.59 -1.35 17.43
CA ILE A 240 0.59 -1.82 18.82
C ILE A 240 1.58 -2.96 19.05
N TYR A 241 1.96 -3.69 18.00
CA TYR A 241 3.00 -4.70 18.09
C TYR A 241 4.40 -4.11 18.34
N ILE A 242 4.64 -2.80 18.12
CA ILE A 242 5.95 -2.17 18.34
C ILE A 242 6.36 -2.20 19.82
N PRO A 243 5.52 -1.78 20.80
CA PRO A 243 5.83 -1.92 22.22
C PRO A 243 6.01 -3.38 22.65
N LEU A 244 5.24 -4.30 22.08
CA LEU A 244 5.40 -5.73 22.36
C LEU A 244 6.76 -6.26 21.89
N ILE A 245 7.19 -5.88 20.69
CA ILE A 245 8.53 -6.21 20.16
C ILE A 245 9.62 -5.64 21.08
N ALA A 246 9.46 -4.38 21.50
CA ALA A 246 10.41 -3.74 22.42
C ALA A 246 10.52 -4.51 23.75
N LEU A 247 9.39 -4.91 24.32
CA LEU A 247 9.33 -5.66 25.57
C LEU A 247 10.05 -7.02 25.43
N ILE A 248 9.82 -7.75 24.36
CA ILE A 248 10.48 -9.05 24.11
C ILE A 248 12.00 -8.86 23.94
N CYS A 249 12.45 -7.81 23.22
CA CYS A 249 13.87 -7.50 23.12
C CYS A 249 14.51 -7.19 24.49
N CYS A 250 13.76 -6.54 25.40
CA CYS A 250 14.24 -6.24 26.75
C CYS A 250 14.50 -7.48 27.61
N PHE A 251 14.00 -8.67 27.25
CA PHE A 251 14.38 -9.91 27.92
C PHE A 251 15.86 -10.25 27.82
N LEU A 252 16.56 -9.73 26.80
CA LEU A 252 18.01 -9.86 26.70
C LEU A 252 18.72 -9.24 27.93
N VAL A 253 18.22 -8.11 28.40
CA VAL A 253 18.77 -7.41 29.59
C VAL A 253 18.59 -8.22 30.88
N LEU A 254 17.58 -9.11 30.92
CA LEU A 254 17.26 -9.92 32.10
C LEU A 254 18.09 -11.18 32.22
N SER A 255 18.64 -11.70 31.11
CA SER A 255 19.34 -12.99 31.13
C SER A 255 20.85 -12.89 31.38
N GLY A 256 21.45 -11.72 31.14
CA GLY A 256 22.87 -11.44 31.38
C GLY A 256 23.87 -12.34 30.66
N GLU A 257 25.02 -11.80 30.33
CA GLU A 257 26.09 -12.47 29.58
C GLU A 257 26.74 -13.65 30.35
N PHE A 258 26.63 -13.65 31.68
CA PHE A 258 27.18 -14.70 32.55
C PHE A 258 26.49 -16.05 32.46
N ASN A 259 25.42 -16.14 31.67
CA ASN A 259 24.71 -17.41 31.47
C ASN A 259 25.31 -18.18 30.29
N ASN A 260 25.79 -19.42 30.55
CA ASN A 260 26.40 -20.30 29.54
C ASN A 260 25.54 -20.55 28.29
N ASN A 261 24.24 -20.22 28.37
CA ASN A 261 23.28 -20.38 27.29
C ASN A 261 22.88 -19.04 26.61
N TYR A 262 23.58 -17.93 26.90
CA TYR A 262 23.20 -16.61 26.40
C TYR A 262 23.14 -16.53 24.88
N GLU A 263 24.08 -17.16 24.17
CA GLU A 263 24.08 -17.22 22.71
C GLU A 263 22.85 -17.93 22.14
N LYS A 264 22.40 -19.01 22.76
CA LYS A 264 21.16 -19.71 22.37
C LYS A 264 19.95 -18.83 22.66
N PHE A 265 19.96 -18.12 23.78
CA PHE A 265 18.88 -17.24 24.19
C PHE A 265 18.74 -16.04 23.24
N LYS A 266 19.83 -15.39 22.82
CA LYS A 266 19.81 -14.34 21.78
C LYS A 266 19.14 -14.81 20.50
N LYS A 267 19.55 -15.99 19.99
CA LYS A 267 18.96 -16.58 18.77
C LYS A 267 17.47 -16.88 18.95
N LEU A 268 17.07 -17.36 20.12
CA LEU A 268 15.68 -17.66 20.44
C LEU A 268 14.83 -16.38 20.45
N ILE A 269 15.27 -15.31 21.12
CA ILE A 269 14.57 -14.02 21.15
C ILE A 269 14.44 -13.46 19.74
N PHE A 270 15.52 -13.48 18.95
CA PHE A 270 15.49 -13.03 17.56
C PHE A 270 14.41 -13.78 16.75
N PHE A 271 14.37 -15.09 16.87
CA PHE A 271 13.40 -15.93 16.16
C PHE A 271 11.96 -15.69 16.63
N ILE A 272 11.73 -15.55 17.93
CA ILE A 272 10.40 -15.25 18.50
C ILE A 272 9.87 -13.93 17.93
N VAL A 273 10.68 -12.86 17.92
CA VAL A 273 10.23 -11.57 17.39
C VAL A 273 9.97 -11.62 15.89
N LEU A 274 10.81 -12.33 15.13
CA LEU A 274 10.59 -12.51 13.71
C LEU A 274 9.28 -13.23 13.42
N VAL A 275 9.00 -14.33 14.13
CA VAL A 275 7.74 -15.08 14.03
C VAL A 275 6.55 -14.17 14.42
N LEU A 276 6.69 -13.37 15.47
CA LEU A 276 5.65 -12.44 15.90
C LEU A 276 5.33 -11.38 14.84
N ILE A 277 6.34 -10.84 14.15
CA ILE A 277 6.13 -9.91 13.02
C ILE A 277 5.36 -10.59 11.88
N ILE A 278 5.72 -11.84 11.55
CA ILE A 278 5.01 -12.61 10.51
C ILE A 278 3.57 -12.88 10.94
N ILE A 279 3.34 -13.29 12.18
CA ILE A 279 2.00 -13.53 12.73
C ILE A 279 1.17 -12.25 12.69
N SER A 280 1.74 -11.08 13.02
CA SER A 280 1.04 -9.81 12.97
C SER A 280 0.55 -9.45 11.57
N GLU A 281 1.30 -9.81 10.52
CA GLU A 281 0.92 -9.56 9.12
C GLU A 281 -0.13 -10.57 8.62
N THR A 282 0.03 -11.86 8.97
CA THR A 282 -0.90 -12.90 8.56
C THR A 282 -2.24 -12.82 9.28
N SER A 283 -2.24 -12.59 10.59
CA SER A 283 -3.46 -12.45 11.39
C SER A 283 -4.33 -11.27 10.92
N LEU A 284 -3.70 -10.18 10.44
CA LEU A 284 -4.41 -9.04 9.85
C LEU A 284 -5.27 -9.47 8.65
N ARG A 285 -4.79 -10.38 7.81
CA ARG A 285 -5.55 -10.85 6.62
C ARG A 285 -6.81 -11.63 7.00
N TYR A 286 -6.75 -12.40 8.08
CA TYR A 286 -7.86 -13.21 8.57
C TYR A 286 -8.78 -12.46 9.53
N SER A 287 -8.36 -11.31 10.09
CA SER A 287 -9.11 -10.57 11.10
C SER A 287 -10.51 -10.12 10.68
N THR A 288 -10.75 -9.98 9.37
CA THR A 288 -12.05 -9.51 8.84
C THR A 288 -12.95 -10.62 8.35
N THR A 289 -12.52 -11.89 8.39
CA THR A 289 -13.31 -13.02 7.89
C THR A 289 -14.43 -13.44 8.87
N SER A 290 -14.20 -13.33 10.18
CA SER A 290 -15.22 -13.59 11.19
C SER A 290 -15.05 -12.71 12.43
N SER A 291 -16.13 -12.52 13.19
CA SER A 291 -16.11 -11.73 14.45
C SER A 291 -15.17 -12.32 15.49
N ILE A 292 -15.03 -13.65 15.53
CA ILE A 292 -14.13 -14.36 16.46
C ILE A 292 -12.68 -14.04 16.16
N PHE A 293 -12.27 -14.10 14.88
CA PHE A 293 -10.91 -13.74 14.47
C PHE A 293 -10.58 -12.27 14.73
N LEU A 294 -11.55 -11.40 14.57
CA LEU A 294 -11.38 -9.98 14.89
C LEU A 294 -11.15 -9.79 16.40
N PHE A 295 -11.92 -10.45 17.24
CA PHE A 295 -11.76 -10.41 18.70
C PHE A 295 -10.38 -10.96 19.13
N LEU A 296 -9.98 -12.12 18.61
CA LEU A 296 -8.66 -12.71 18.85
C LEU A 296 -7.53 -11.77 18.41
N TYR A 297 -7.68 -11.13 17.24
CA TYR A 297 -6.70 -10.17 16.75
C TYR A 297 -6.48 -9.02 17.72
N PHE A 298 -7.55 -8.51 18.36
CA PHE A 298 -7.45 -7.47 19.38
C PHE A 298 -6.88 -7.98 20.69
N LEU A 299 -7.26 -9.16 21.14
CA LEU A 299 -6.91 -9.68 22.46
C LEU A 299 -5.44 -10.14 22.53
N ILE A 300 -4.93 -10.80 21.50
CA ILE A 300 -3.61 -11.45 21.51
C ILE A 300 -2.47 -10.47 21.88
N PRO A 301 -2.26 -9.31 21.22
CA PRO A 301 -1.12 -8.45 21.54
C PRO A 301 -1.21 -7.84 22.94
N PHE A 302 -2.41 -7.55 23.44
CA PHE A 302 -2.59 -7.06 24.81
C PHE A 302 -2.32 -8.15 25.85
N ALA A 303 -2.83 -9.36 25.64
CA ALA A 303 -2.59 -10.48 26.52
C ALA A 303 -1.09 -10.82 26.58
N LEU A 304 -0.44 -10.91 25.43
CA LEU A 304 1.01 -11.16 25.37
C LEU A 304 1.80 -10.04 26.05
N PHE A 305 1.43 -8.77 25.84
CA PHE A 305 2.10 -7.65 26.48
C PHE A 305 1.99 -7.74 28.01
N LEU A 306 0.80 -8.00 28.55
CA LEU A 306 0.60 -8.15 29.99
C LEU A 306 1.38 -9.33 30.56
N ILE A 307 1.32 -10.49 29.91
CA ILE A 307 2.04 -11.70 30.35
C ILE A 307 3.55 -11.43 30.39
N PHE A 308 4.12 -10.89 29.32
CA PHE A 308 5.55 -10.64 29.26
C PHE A 308 5.99 -9.52 30.23
N TYR A 309 5.15 -8.49 30.41
CA TYR A 309 5.45 -7.42 31.37
C TYR A 309 5.43 -7.92 32.81
N LEU A 310 4.40 -8.67 33.19
CA LEU A 310 4.32 -9.27 34.54
C LEU A 310 5.44 -10.26 34.78
N PHE A 311 5.80 -11.06 33.79
CA PHE A 311 6.92 -11.99 33.88
C PHE A 311 8.27 -11.25 34.07
N SER A 312 8.50 -10.15 33.36
CA SER A 312 9.70 -9.33 33.52
C SER A 312 9.76 -8.70 34.92
N TYR A 313 8.63 -8.20 35.40
CA TYR A 313 8.51 -7.61 36.73
C TYR A 313 8.79 -8.65 37.84
N TYR A 314 8.17 -9.83 37.75
CA TYR A 314 8.38 -10.93 38.68
C TYR A 314 9.84 -11.37 38.72
N LYS A 315 10.45 -11.59 37.55
CA LYS A 315 11.83 -12.03 37.45
C LYS A 315 12.85 -11.02 38.04
N ILE A 316 12.56 -9.72 37.95
CA ILE A 316 13.46 -8.67 38.50
C ILE A 316 13.34 -8.60 40.01
N ASN A 317 12.13 -8.79 40.57
CA ASN A 317 11.92 -8.68 42.01
C ASN A 317 12.38 -9.91 42.79
N HIS A 318 12.53 -11.06 42.10
CA HIS A 318 12.95 -12.32 42.72
C HIS A 318 14.37 -12.77 42.29
N ALA A 319 15.08 -11.97 41.48
CA ALA A 319 16.48 -12.18 41.13
C ALA A 319 17.39 -11.18 41.86
#